data_d7f16333b2d3c07d5e3bb4c2f3f5c847
#
_entry.id   d7f16333b2d3c07d5e3bb4c2f3f5c847
#
_cell.length_a   1.000
_cell.length_b   1.000
_cell.length_c   1.000
_cell.angle_alpha   90.00
_cell.angle_beta   90.00
_cell.angle_gamma   90.00
#
_symmetry.space_group_name_H-M   'P 1'
#
loop_
_entity.id
_entity.type
_entity.pdbx_description
1 polymer ?
#
loop_
_entity_poly.entity_id
_entity_poly.type
_entity_poly.pdbx_seq_one_letter_code
_entity_poly.pdbx_strand_id
1 'polypeptide(L)'
;GAGFKVGSYPYFDPATRGLRYAAMLAALNALPAGDIVVLHSCCHNPTGVDLSQEQWRKVLAVVQARGLVPFLDLAYQGFADGIDADAYAARLFAGAMSPVFLSSSFSKSLSLYGERVGAFSLGAGSPDEAARALSQVKRIVRANYSNPPTHGSDIVARVLTTPELRALWEQELGGMRERIKAMRKALADAIGKRVPGADWSFVLKQRGLFS
;
A
#
# COMPACT_ATOMS: atom_id res chain seq x y z
N GLY A 1 13.10 -8.56 15.81
CA GLY A 1 12.96 -8.18 14.42
C GLY A 1 13.67 -9.13 13.47
N ALA A 2 13.55 -8.91 12.15
CA ALA A 2 14.14 -9.77 11.10
C ALA A 2 15.68 -9.64 10.96
N GLY A 3 16.34 -8.86 11.82
CA GLY A 3 17.81 -8.68 11.81
C GLY A 3 18.31 -7.61 10.85
N PHE A 4 17.42 -6.91 10.16
CA PHE A 4 17.83 -5.81 9.28
C PHE A 4 18.22 -4.53 10.07
N LYS A 5 19.20 -3.81 9.54
CA LYS A 5 19.43 -2.43 9.95
C LYS A 5 18.38 -1.54 9.30
N VAL A 6 17.54 -0.90 10.12
CA VAL A 6 16.43 -0.07 9.65
C VAL A 6 16.86 1.39 9.54
N GLY A 7 16.60 1.99 8.39
CA GLY A 7 16.70 3.43 8.13
C GLY A 7 15.33 4.03 7.77
N SER A 8 15.30 5.34 7.57
CA SER A 8 14.10 6.05 7.11
C SER A 8 14.46 7.03 6.01
N TYR A 9 13.51 7.31 5.14
CA TYR A 9 13.60 8.36 4.12
C TYR A 9 12.55 9.45 4.38
N PRO A 10 12.83 10.70 4.00
CA PRO A 10 11.88 11.80 4.13
C PRO A 10 10.64 11.52 3.27
N TYR A 11 9.43 11.66 3.84
CA TYR A 11 8.19 11.45 3.10
C TYR A 11 7.22 12.63 3.26
N PHE A 12 6.84 12.95 4.49
CA PHE A 12 5.85 13.97 4.80
C PHE A 12 6.49 15.29 5.22
N ASP A 13 5.94 16.40 4.75
CA ASP A 13 6.30 17.74 5.17
C ASP A 13 5.17 18.36 6.03
N PRO A 14 5.39 18.52 7.33
CA PRO A 14 4.40 19.13 8.22
C PRO A 14 4.06 20.58 7.87
N ALA A 15 4.99 21.33 7.26
CA ALA A 15 4.79 22.74 6.94
C ALA A 15 3.81 22.92 5.76
N THR A 16 3.97 22.11 4.73
CA THR A 16 3.10 22.13 3.54
C THR A 16 1.95 21.13 3.65
N ARG A 17 1.98 20.23 4.64
CA ARG A 17 1.08 19.08 4.78
C ARG A 17 1.05 18.21 3.53
N GLY A 18 2.17 18.14 2.84
CA GLY A 18 2.35 17.48 1.56
C GLY A 18 3.52 16.50 1.56
N LEU A 19 3.94 16.12 0.36
CA LEU A 19 5.01 15.17 0.13
C LEU A 19 6.36 15.90 0.02
N ARG A 20 7.37 15.46 0.76
CA ARG A 20 8.77 15.89 0.59
C ARG A 20 9.43 15.15 -0.58
N TYR A 21 8.80 15.22 -1.75
CA TYR A 21 9.10 14.36 -2.89
C TYR A 21 10.57 14.42 -3.35
N ALA A 22 11.13 15.63 -3.49
CA ALA A 22 12.52 15.79 -3.91
C ALA A 22 13.50 15.18 -2.90
N ALA A 23 13.25 15.37 -1.61
CA ALA A 23 14.07 14.79 -0.56
C ALA A 23 13.92 13.26 -0.49
N MET A 24 12.72 12.73 -0.71
CA MET A 24 12.47 11.29 -0.85
C MET A 24 13.31 10.70 -1.99
N LEU A 25 13.22 11.26 -3.19
CA LEU A 25 13.99 10.76 -4.35
C LEU A 25 15.50 10.85 -4.11
N ALA A 26 15.99 11.94 -3.52
CA ALA A 26 17.40 12.08 -3.18
C ALA A 26 17.86 11.02 -2.19
N ALA A 27 17.06 10.74 -1.16
CA ALA A 27 17.35 9.70 -0.18
C ALA A 27 17.38 8.31 -0.81
N LEU A 28 16.38 7.96 -1.65
CA LEU A 28 16.35 6.68 -2.38
C LEU A 28 17.56 6.55 -3.31
N ASN A 29 17.94 7.61 -3.99
CA ASN A 29 19.10 7.61 -4.91
C ASN A 29 20.44 7.46 -4.18
N ALA A 30 20.51 7.73 -2.88
CA ALA A 30 21.71 7.56 -2.06
C ALA A 30 21.84 6.16 -1.44
N LEU A 31 20.80 5.32 -1.51
CA LEU A 31 20.84 3.97 -0.92
C LEU A 31 21.80 3.06 -1.68
N PRO A 32 22.49 2.14 -0.99
CA PRO A 32 23.26 1.07 -1.63
C PRO A 32 22.38 0.13 -2.45
N ALA A 33 22.95 -0.45 -3.51
CA ALA A 33 22.28 -1.51 -4.26
C ALA A 33 21.98 -2.72 -3.35
N GLY A 34 20.80 -3.31 -3.54
CA GLY A 34 20.32 -4.43 -2.73
C GLY A 34 19.56 -4.02 -1.46
N ASP A 35 19.57 -2.74 -1.09
CA ASP A 35 18.74 -2.28 0.03
C ASP A 35 17.24 -2.46 -0.28
N ILE A 36 16.49 -2.88 0.75
CA ILE A 36 15.05 -3.07 0.65
C ILE A 36 14.35 -1.75 0.98
N VAL A 37 13.49 -1.30 0.07
CA VAL A 37 12.69 -0.08 0.26
C VAL A 37 11.22 -0.44 0.43
N VAL A 38 10.67 -0.13 1.62
CA VAL A 38 9.24 -0.30 1.90
C VAL A 38 8.48 0.93 1.40
N LEU A 39 7.49 0.71 0.54
CA LEU A 39 6.70 1.75 -0.12
C LEU A 39 5.20 1.46 0.07
N HIS A 40 4.45 2.39 0.65
CA HIS A 40 2.99 2.28 0.71
C HIS A 40 2.39 2.54 -0.68
N SER A 41 1.67 1.58 -1.24
CA SER A 41 1.13 1.66 -2.61
C SER A 41 0.02 2.69 -2.76
N CYS A 42 -0.81 2.86 -1.73
CA CYS A 42 -1.88 3.84 -1.64
C CYS A 42 -2.27 4.10 -0.19
N CYS A 43 -2.98 5.20 0.05
CA CYS A 43 -3.48 5.58 1.38
C CYS A 43 -2.39 5.54 2.44
N HIS A 44 -1.31 6.28 2.22
CA HIS A 44 -0.14 6.27 3.09
C HIS A 44 -0.52 6.51 4.57
N ASN A 45 -0.25 5.53 5.40
CA ASN A 45 -0.51 5.61 6.84
C ASN A 45 0.75 6.11 7.57
N PRO A 46 0.68 7.21 8.37
CA PRO A 46 -0.53 7.91 8.83
C PRO A 46 -0.88 9.19 8.06
N THR A 47 -0.15 9.56 7.00
CA THR A 47 -0.21 10.91 6.44
C THR A 47 -1.36 11.15 5.45
N GLY A 48 -1.89 10.08 4.85
CA GLY A 48 -2.87 10.17 3.78
C GLY A 48 -2.37 10.84 2.48
N VAL A 49 -1.09 11.16 2.40
CA VAL A 49 -0.49 11.80 1.22
C VAL A 49 0.12 10.74 0.33
N ASP A 50 -0.42 10.58 -0.86
CA ASP A 50 0.02 9.57 -1.83
C ASP A 50 0.81 10.20 -2.98
N LEU A 51 1.69 9.37 -3.58
CA LEU A 51 2.38 9.72 -4.81
C LEU A 51 1.42 9.69 -6.02
N SER A 52 1.59 10.65 -6.92
CA SER A 52 0.92 10.61 -8.22
C SER A 52 1.49 9.49 -9.10
N GLN A 53 0.76 9.12 -10.17
CA GLN A 53 1.26 8.13 -11.13
C GLN A 53 2.59 8.54 -11.78
N GLU A 54 2.77 9.83 -12.06
CA GLU A 54 4.04 10.35 -12.59
C GLU A 54 5.17 10.21 -11.57
N GLN A 55 4.90 10.53 -10.31
CA GLN A 55 5.86 10.36 -9.22
C GLN A 55 6.23 8.90 -9.02
N TRP A 56 5.27 7.98 -9.11
CA TRP A 56 5.52 6.54 -9.05
C TRP A 56 6.45 6.04 -10.15
N ARG A 57 6.27 6.54 -11.40
CA ARG A 57 7.19 6.21 -12.51
C ARG A 57 8.62 6.69 -12.23
N LYS A 58 8.78 7.87 -11.64
CA LYS A 58 10.11 8.39 -11.27
C LYS A 58 10.73 7.61 -10.10
N VAL A 59 9.93 7.21 -9.10
CA VAL A 59 10.40 6.33 -8.02
C VAL A 59 10.86 4.98 -8.59
N LEU A 60 10.07 4.36 -9.47
CA LEU A 60 10.47 3.12 -10.14
C LEU A 60 11.82 3.29 -10.87
N ALA A 61 11.99 4.37 -11.63
CA ALA A 61 13.24 4.62 -12.34
C ALA A 61 14.46 4.72 -11.40
N VAL A 62 14.30 5.37 -10.25
CA VAL A 62 15.36 5.44 -9.22
C VAL A 62 15.62 4.04 -8.62
N VAL A 63 14.57 3.30 -8.26
CA VAL A 63 14.69 1.96 -7.68
C VAL A 63 15.43 1.03 -8.64
N GLN A 64 15.10 1.07 -9.94
CA GLN A 64 15.80 0.29 -10.97
C GLN A 64 17.25 0.73 -11.14
N ALA A 65 17.51 2.03 -11.31
CA ALA A 65 18.85 2.57 -11.54
C ALA A 65 19.80 2.29 -10.37
N ARG A 66 19.26 2.26 -9.15
CA ARG A 66 20.05 1.98 -7.92
C ARG A 66 20.12 0.50 -7.56
N GLY A 67 19.40 -0.37 -8.28
CA GLY A 67 19.34 -1.80 -7.95
C GLY A 67 18.73 -2.06 -6.58
N LEU A 68 17.74 -1.26 -6.16
CA LEU A 68 17.04 -1.45 -4.89
C LEU A 68 15.98 -2.55 -5.01
N VAL A 69 15.61 -3.14 -3.88
CA VAL A 69 14.58 -4.17 -3.79
C VAL A 69 13.28 -3.55 -3.27
N PRO A 70 12.25 -3.36 -4.09
CA PRO A 70 11.00 -2.77 -3.65
C PRO A 70 10.17 -3.78 -2.85
N PHE A 71 9.65 -3.31 -1.72
CA PHE A 71 8.64 -3.98 -0.93
C PHE A 71 7.41 -3.09 -0.82
N LEU A 72 6.39 -3.41 -1.59
CA LEU A 72 5.15 -2.64 -1.65
C LEU A 72 4.18 -3.11 -0.57
N ASP A 73 3.64 -2.17 0.20
CA ASP A 73 2.59 -2.41 1.19
C ASP A 73 1.25 -1.88 0.66
N LEU A 74 0.27 -2.76 0.56
CA LEU A 74 -1.06 -2.50 0.02
C LEU A 74 -2.13 -2.88 1.05
N ALA A 75 -2.23 -2.08 2.11
CA ALA A 75 -3.15 -2.34 3.22
C ALA A 75 -4.55 -1.72 3.02
N TYR A 76 -4.70 -0.77 2.09
CA TYR A 76 -5.91 0.06 1.97
C TYR A 76 -6.45 0.11 0.54
N GLN A 77 -6.21 -0.91 -0.26
CA GLN A 77 -6.72 -1.00 -1.62
C GLN A 77 -8.25 -0.84 -1.66
N GLY A 78 -8.74 0.05 -2.51
CA GLY A 78 -10.15 0.37 -2.66
C GLY A 78 -10.63 1.59 -1.87
N PHE A 79 -9.79 2.15 -0.96
CA PHE A 79 -10.18 3.30 -0.13
C PHE A 79 -9.72 4.67 -0.64
N ALA A 80 -8.86 4.73 -1.68
CA ALA A 80 -8.48 6.00 -2.29
C ALA A 80 -9.39 6.33 -3.49
N ASP A 81 -9.09 5.77 -4.66
CA ASP A 81 -9.78 6.07 -5.92
C ASP A 81 -10.44 4.83 -6.54
N GLY A 82 -10.26 3.65 -5.96
CA GLY A 82 -10.87 2.39 -6.39
C GLY A 82 -9.89 1.24 -6.43
N ILE A 83 -10.40 0.01 -6.53
CA ILE A 83 -9.60 -1.22 -6.45
C ILE A 83 -8.48 -1.23 -7.50
N ASP A 84 -8.80 -0.87 -8.74
CA ASP A 84 -7.83 -0.89 -9.84
C ASP A 84 -6.86 0.30 -9.79
N ALA A 85 -7.37 1.49 -9.47
CA ALA A 85 -6.55 2.69 -9.37
C ALA A 85 -5.53 2.57 -8.23
N ASP A 86 -5.94 2.06 -7.09
CA ASP A 86 -5.10 1.91 -5.89
C ASP A 86 -4.01 0.84 -6.06
N ALA A 87 -4.19 -0.10 -7.01
CA ALA A 87 -3.19 -1.11 -7.36
C ALA A 87 -2.13 -0.60 -8.37
N TYR A 88 -2.20 0.66 -8.78
CA TYR A 88 -1.31 1.20 -9.83
C TYR A 88 0.17 0.96 -9.54
N ALA A 89 0.64 1.33 -8.35
CA ALA A 89 2.05 1.17 -7.98
C ALA A 89 2.48 -0.30 -8.00
N ALA A 90 1.66 -1.19 -7.43
CA ALA A 90 1.95 -2.63 -7.40
C ALA A 90 2.07 -3.22 -8.81
N ARG A 91 1.14 -2.88 -9.71
CA ARG A 91 1.18 -3.32 -11.12
C ARG A 91 2.35 -2.74 -11.89
N LEU A 92 2.65 -1.44 -11.67
CA LEU A 92 3.77 -0.77 -12.31
C LEU A 92 5.11 -1.45 -11.99
N PHE A 93 5.36 -1.73 -10.72
CA PHE A 93 6.60 -2.37 -10.29
C PHE A 93 6.66 -3.84 -10.72
N ALA A 94 5.58 -4.61 -10.54
CA ALA A 94 5.53 -6.01 -10.94
C ALA A 94 5.70 -6.22 -12.45
N GLY A 95 5.27 -5.25 -13.28
CA GLY A 95 5.45 -5.29 -14.75
C GLY A 95 6.82 -4.83 -15.23
N ALA A 96 7.64 -4.21 -14.37
CA ALA A 96 8.86 -3.52 -14.81
C ALA A 96 10.14 -4.08 -14.20
N MET A 97 10.10 -4.87 -13.13
CA MET A 97 11.30 -5.36 -12.46
C MET A 97 11.07 -6.64 -11.63
N SER A 98 12.17 -7.27 -11.27
CA SER A 98 12.26 -8.45 -10.39
C SER A 98 13.55 -8.39 -9.58
N PRO A 99 13.55 -8.78 -8.29
CA PRO A 99 12.36 -9.18 -7.51
C PRO A 99 11.51 -7.98 -7.09
N VAL A 100 10.22 -8.21 -6.91
CA VAL A 100 9.27 -7.28 -6.30
C VAL A 100 8.50 -8.00 -5.20
N PHE A 101 8.49 -7.44 -4.00
CA PHE A 101 7.70 -7.96 -2.90
C PHE A 101 6.43 -7.12 -2.73
N LEU A 102 5.30 -7.79 -2.49
CA LEU A 102 4.02 -7.16 -2.23
C LEU A 102 3.35 -7.80 -1.02
N SER A 103 2.96 -6.97 -0.07
CA SER A 103 2.12 -7.34 1.07
C SER A 103 0.74 -6.73 0.89
N SER A 104 -0.30 -7.55 0.80
CA SER A 104 -1.69 -7.12 0.70
C SER A 104 -2.46 -7.52 1.93
N SER A 105 -3.19 -6.59 2.55
CA SER A 105 -4.02 -6.87 3.73
C SER A 105 -5.50 -6.83 3.38
N PHE A 106 -6.26 -7.78 3.90
CA PHE A 106 -7.73 -7.81 3.80
C PHE A 106 -8.43 -7.33 5.07
N SER A 107 -7.66 -6.89 6.07
CA SER A 107 -8.22 -6.40 7.34
C SER A 107 -9.20 -5.25 7.15
N LYS A 108 -8.92 -4.31 6.24
CA LYS A 108 -9.74 -3.10 6.03
C LYS A 108 -10.74 -3.31 4.91
N SER A 109 -10.30 -3.74 3.73
CA SER A 109 -11.14 -3.87 2.53
C SER A 109 -12.25 -4.92 2.65
N LEU A 110 -12.08 -5.91 3.52
CA LEU A 110 -13.08 -6.95 3.84
C LEU A 110 -13.54 -6.91 5.30
N SER A 111 -13.14 -5.88 6.06
CA SER A 111 -13.48 -5.73 7.49
C SER A 111 -13.07 -6.94 8.37
N LEU A 112 -12.06 -7.69 7.94
CA LEU A 112 -11.58 -8.90 8.62
C LEU A 112 -10.43 -8.61 9.60
N TYR A 113 -10.56 -7.58 10.43
CA TYR A 113 -9.49 -7.12 11.34
C TYR A 113 -9.01 -8.21 12.30
N GLY A 114 -9.94 -8.99 12.86
CA GLY A 114 -9.65 -10.04 13.82
C GLY A 114 -9.07 -11.31 13.21
N GLU A 115 -9.34 -11.57 11.93
CA GLU A 115 -8.94 -12.81 11.24
C GLU A 115 -7.44 -12.86 10.89
N ARG A 116 -6.73 -11.72 10.96
CA ARG A 116 -5.31 -11.63 10.67
C ARG A 116 -4.94 -12.20 9.29
N VAL A 117 -5.69 -11.84 8.26
CA VAL A 117 -5.55 -12.37 6.90
C VAL A 117 -4.97 -11.33 5.94
N GLY A 118 -4.01 -11.78 5.15
CA GLY A 118 -3.35 -11.02 4.08
C GLY A 118 -2.71 -11.98 3.08
N ALA A 119 -2.16 -11.42 2.01
CA ALA A 119 -1.42 -12.16 1.01
C ALA A 119 -0.02 -11.56 0.85
N PHE A 120 0.98 -12.42 0.80
CA PHE A 120 2.33 -12.07 0.37
C PHE A 120 2.55 -12.56 -1.05
N SER A 121 3.02 -11.68 -1.91
CA SER A 121 3.31 -11.99 -3.32
C SER A 121 4.76 -11.62 -3.63
N LEU A 122 5.39 -12.46 -4.45
CA LEU A 122 6.74 -12.24 -4.95
C LEU A 122 6.70 -12.28 -6.49
N GLY A 123 7.05 -11.17 -7.12
CA GLY A 123 7.39 -11.13 -8.54
C GLY A 123 8.81 -11.64 -8.74
N ALA A 124 8.98 -12.70 -9.50
CA ALA A 124 10.27 -13.32 -9.83
C ALA A 124 10.57 -13.19 -11.32
N GLY A 125 11.86 -13.26 -11.69
CA GLY A 125 12.32 -13.14 -13.07
C GLY A 125 12.02 -14.38 -13.95
N SER A 126 11.71 -15.52 -13.32
CA SER A 126 11.37 -16.76 -14.02
C SER A 126 10.50 -17.68 -13.14
N PRO A 127 9.78 -18.66 -13.76
CA PRO A 127 9.04 -19.68 -13.01
C PRO A 127 9.94 -20.49 -12.06
N ASP A 128 11.15 -20.81 -12.47
CA ASP A 128 12.10 -21.57 -11.63
C ASP A 128 12.57 -20.76 -10.42
N GLU A 129 12.80 -19.47 -10.60
CA GLU A 129 13.11 -18.57 -9.48
C GLU A 129 11.93 -18.46 -8.53
N ALA A 130 10.71 -18.30 -9.05
CA ALA A 130 9.50 -18.29 -8.24
C ALA A 130 9.32 -19.58 -7.43
N ALA A 131 9.56 -20.74 -8.04
CA ALA A 131 9.47 -22.03 -7.37
C ALA A 131 10.51 -22.17 -6.24
N ARG A 132 11.74 -21.76 -6.47
CA ARG A 132 12.80 -21.74 -5.45
C ARG A 132 12.45 -20.80 -4.29
N ALA A 133 12.01 -19.57 -4.61
CA ALA A 133 11.60 -18.59 -3.61
C ALA A 133 10.41 -19.11 -2.77
N LEU A 134 9.38 -19.68 -3.41
CA LEU A 134 8.24 -20.27 -2.72
C LEU A 134 8.67 -21.40 -1.77
N SER A 135 9.63 -22.22 -2.16
CA SER A 135 10.19 -23.25 -1.31
C SER A 135 10.80 -22.67 -0.02
N GLN A 136 11.54 -21.55 -0.13
CA GLN A 136 12.12 -20.89 1.05
C GLN A 136 11.06 -20.21 1.91
N VAL A 137 10.06 -19.55 1.31
CA VAL A 137 8.93 -18.96 2.04
C VAL A 137 8.19 -20.03 2.83
N LYS A 138 7.90 -21.20 2.24
CA LYS A 138 7.26 -22.34 2.94
C LYS A 138 8.10 -22.80 4.14
N ARG A 139 9.42 -22.85 4.03
CA ARG A 139 10.31 -23.19 5.15
C ARG A 139 10.24 -22.17 6.28
N ILE A 140 10.25 -20.87 5.94
CA ILE A 140 10.13 -19.79 6.91
C ILE A 140 8.78 -19.86 7.62
N VAL A 141 7.69 -20.04 6.89
CA VAL A 141 6.34 -20.21 7.44
C VAL A 141 6.31 -21.40 8.39
N ARG A 142 6.85 -22.55 7.94
CA ARG A 142 6.89 -23.78 8.77
C ARG A 142 7.65 -23.58 10.07
N ALA A 143 8.77 -22.85 10.04
CA ALA A 143 9.59 -22.58 11.22
C ALA A 143 8.95 -21.54 12.17
N ASN A 144 8.18 -20.58 11.61
CA ASN A 144 7.64 -19.45 12.36
C ASN A 144 6.31 -19.78 13.07
N TYR A 145 5.33 -20.32 12.34
CA TYR A 145 3.98 -20.62 12.87
C TYR A 145 3.32 -21.88 12.27
N SER A 146 4.08 -22.68 11.53
CA SER A 146 3.69 -23.97 10.93
C SER A 146 2.70 -23.81 9.75
N ASN A 147 1.47 -23.39 10.01
CA ASN A 147 0.43 -23.11 9.02
C ASN A 147 -0.38 -21.91 9.45
N PRO A 148 -0.79 -21.02 8.51
CA PRO A 148 -1.74 -19.98 8.82
C PRO A 148 -3.13 -20.57 9.12
N PRO A 149 -3.95 -19.89 9.95
CA PRO A 149 -5.36 -20.20 10.07
C PRO A 149 -6.05 -20.08 8.71
N THR A 150 -6.98 -20.98 8.38
CA THR A 150 -7.62 -20.99 7.06
C THR A 150 -8.92 -20.19 7.00
N HIS A 151 -9.60 -19.98 8.14
CA HIS A 151 -10.91 -19.32 8.17
C HIS A 151 -10.95 -17.99 7.43
N GLY A 152 -10.07 -17.05 7.77
CA GLY A 152 -10.01 -15.74 7.10
C GLY A 152 -9.64 -15.83 5.61
N SER A 153 -8.69 -16.71 5.26
CA SER A 153 -8.32 -16.91 3.85
C SER A 153 -9.43 -17.52 3.02
N ASP A 154 -10.21 -18.45 3.60
CA ASP A 154 -11.35 -19.09 2.93
C ASP A 154 -12.48 -18.08 2.66
N ILE A 155 -12.76 -17.17 3.61
CA ILE A 155 -13.70 -16.07 3.41
C ILE A 155 -13.23 -15.19 2.23
N VAL A 156 -11.96 -14.75 2.26
CA VAL A 156 -11.39 -13.91 1.20
C VAL A 156 -11.47 -14.61 -0.15
N ALA A 157 -11.02 -15.87 -0.23
CA ALA A 157 -11.05 -16.64 -1.45
C ALA A 157 -12.49 -16.78 -1.98
N ARG A 158 -13.45 -17.10 -1.11
CA ARG A 158 -14.87 -17.23 -1.46
C ARG A 158 -15.43 -15.95 -2.03
N VAL A 159 -15.20 -14.82 -1.37
CA VAL A 159 -15.68 -13.50 -1.84
C VAL A 159 -15.08 -13.15 -3.19
N LEU A 160 -13.76 -13.29 -3.35
CA LEU A 160 -13.07 -12.85 -4.56
C LEU A 160 -13.30 -13.77 -5.79
N THR A 161 -13.61 -15.06 -5.56
CA THR A 161 -13.80 -16.03 -6.65
C THR A 161 -15.25 -16.26 -7.01
N THR A 162 -16.23 -15.78 -6.22
CA THR A 162 -17.67 -15.87 -6.51
C THR A 162 -18.13 -14.54 -7.11
N PRO A 163 -18.54 -14.47 -8.40
CA PRO A 163 -18.81 -13.20 -9.07
C PRO A 163 -19.83 -12.32 -8.34
N GLU A 164 -20.91 -12.91 -7.81
CA GLU A 164 -21.98 -12.19 -7.11
C GLU A 164 -21.48 -11.59 -5.78
N LEU A 165 -20.70 -12.36 -5.02
CA LEU A 165 -20.12 -11.89 -3.76
C LEU A 165 -19.05 -10.82 -4.00
N ARG A 166 -18.27 -10.99 -5.05
CA ARG A 166 -17.27 -9.99 -5.44
C ARG A 166 -17.93 -8.67 -5.83
N ALA A 167 -18.97 -8.72 -6.65
CA ALA A 167 -19.70 -7.51 -7.04
C ALA A 167 -20.32 -6.78 -5.85
N LEU A 168 -20.91 -7.52 -4.90
CA LEU A 168 -21.46 -6.96 -3.68
C LEU A 168 -20.36 -6.32 -2.83
N TRP A 169 -19.24 -6.99 -2.64
CA TRP A 169 -18.08 -6.45 -1.91
C TRP A 169 -17.53 -5.18 -2.56
N GLU A 170 -17.38 -5.16 -3.88
CA GLU A 170 -16.92 -3.96 -4.61
C GLU A 170 -17.87 -2.77 -4.41
N GLN A 171 -19.17 -3.03 -4.43
CA GLN A 171 -20.20 -2.02 -4.16
C GLN A 171 -20.12 -1.48 -2.72
N GLU A 172 -20.02 -2.35 -1.73
CA GLU A 172 -19.90 -1.96 -0.32
C GLU A 172 -18.63 -1.15 -0.05
N LEU A 173 -17.48 -1.62 -0.58
CA LEU A 173 -16.20 -0.92 -0.47
C LEU A 173 -16.27 0.47 -1.13
N GLY A 174 -16.94 0.56 -2.27
CA GLY A 174 -17.26 1.83 -2.92
C GLY A 174 -18.05 2.77 -2.02
N GLY A 175 -19.09 2.27 -1.36
CA GLY A 175 -19.88 3.02 -0.38
C GLY A 175 -19.04 3.52 0.80
N MET A 176 -18.17 2.69 1.35
CA MET A 176 -17.24 3.09 2.42
C MET A 176 -16.30 4.22 1.97
N ARG A 177 -15.73 4.12 0.78
CA ARG A 177 -14.85 5.15 0.19
C ARG A 177 -15.58 6.49 0.03
N GLU A 178 -16.78 6.48 -0.54
CA GLU A 178 -17.56 7.71 -0.73
C GLU A 178 -18.00 8.33 0.61
N ARG A 179 -18.32 7.50 1.61
CA ARG A 179 -18.59 7.99 2.97
C ARG A 179 -17.38 8.70 3.57
N ILE A 180 -16.16 8.14 3.42
CA ILE A 180 -14.93 8.77 3.92
C ILE A 180 -14.74 10.13 3.26
N LYS A 181 -14.88 10.22 1.94
CA LYS A 181 -14.78 11.49 1.19
C LYS A 181 -15.81 12.52 1.69
N ALA A 182 -17.05 12.10 1.88
CA ALA A 182 -18.12 12.96 2.40
C ALA A 182 -17.81 13.48 3.82
N MET A 183 -17.29 12.62 4.70
CA MET A 183 -16.92 13.01 6.07
C MET A 183 -15.73 13.97 6.07
N ARG A 184 -14.72 13.77 5.20
CA ARG A 184 -13.60 14.72 5.04
C ARG A 184 -14.11 16.09 4.56
N LYS A 185 -15.04 16.10 3.61
CA LYS A 185 -15.65 17.35 3.15
C LYS A 185 -16.40 18.05 4.27
N ALA A 186 -17.25 17.33 5.00
CA ALA A 186 -18.01 17.88 6.12
C ALA A 186 -17.08 18.44 7.22
N LEU A 187 -15.98 17.73 7.51
CA LEU A 187 -14.97 18.18 8.47
C LEU A 187 -14.30 19.48 8.01
N ALA A 188 -13.80 19.53 6.78
CA ALA A 188 -13.14 20.72 6.21
C ALA A 188 -14.09 21.94 6.21
N ASP A 189 -15.34 21.74 5.79
CA ASP A 189 -16.37 22.78 5.79
C ASP A 189 -16.69 23.28 7.21
N ALA A 190 -16.81 22.36 8.19
CA ALA A 190 -17.14 22.72 9.57
C ALA A 190 -15.98 23.47 10.26
N ILE A 191 -14.75 23.00 10.07
CA ILE A 191 -13.57 23.67 10.66
C ILE A 191 -13.35 25.02 9.98
N GLY A 192 -13.45 25.11 8.66
CA GLY A 192 -13.29 26.38 7.93
C GLY A 192 -14.25 27.47 8.41
N LYS A 193 -15.47 27.11 8.81
CA LYS A 193 -16.43 28.06 9.41
C LYS A 193 -16.04 28.50 10.83
N ARG A 194 -15.42 27.63 11.61
CA ARG A 194 -15.09 27.89 13.03
C ARG A 194 -13.71 28.51 13.23
N VAL A 195 -12.78 28.23 12.30
CA VAL A 195 -11.40 28.73 12.33
C VAL A 195 -11.10 29.39 11.00
N PRO A 196 -11.66 30.59 10.76
CA PRO A 196 -11.41 31.32 9.52
C PRO A 196 -9.93 31.75 9.44
N GLY A 197 -9.39 31.80 8.22
CA GLY A 197 -8.00 32.20 7.96
C GLY A 197 -6.98 31.09 7.91
N ALA A 198 -7.36 29.83 8.20
CA ALA A 198 -6.52 28.66 7.98
C ALA A 198 -6.98 27.83 6.76
N ASP A 199 -6.02 27.33 5.98
CA ASP A 199 -6.32 26.44 4.84
C ASP A 199 -6.51 24.99 5.34
N TRP A 200 -7.72 24.48 5.18
CA TRP A 200 -8.10 23.11 5.51
C TRP A 200 -8.27 22.22 4.27
N SER A 201 -7.94 22.74 3.09
CA SER A 201 -8.11 22.02 1.81
C SER A 201 -7.27 20.73 1.73
N PHE A 202 -6.19 20.65 2.50
CA PHE A 202 -5.35 19.46 2.54
C PHE A 202 -6.12 18.20 3.00
N VAL A 203 -7.13 18.35 3.88
CA VAL A 203 -7.99 17.25 4.35
C VAL A 203 -8.71 16.58 3.17
N LEU A 204 -9.07 17.36 2.13
CA LEU A 204 -9.76 16.85 0.95
C LEU A 204 -8.82 16.09 0.00
N LYS A 205 -7.52 16.37 0.05
CA LYS A 205 -6.50 15.77 -0.81
C LYS A 205 -5.95 14.46 -0.23
N GLN A 206 -6.07 14.30 1.09
CA GLN A 206 -5.59 13.11 1.78
C GLN A 206 -6.48 11.90 1.50
N ARG A 207 -5.86 10.70 1.48
CA ARG A 207 -6.49 9.41 1.20
C ARG A 207 -6.41 8.47 2.40
N GLY A 208 -7.34 7.52 2.49
CA GLY A 208 -7.32 6.48 3.52
C GLY A 208 -8.07 6.83 4.79
N LEU A 209 -7.90 5.99 5.82
CA LEU A 209 -8.72 6.00 7.05
C LEU A 209 -8.16 6.90 8.16
N PHE A 210 -6.86 7.21 8.17
CA PHE A 210 -6.16 7.74 9.35
C PHE A 210 -5.60 9.16 9.19
N SER A 211 -5.87 9.82 8.11
CA SER A 211 -5.36 11.18 7.86
C SER A 211 -6.46 12.21 7.98
#